data_4dfde13100733373100138fcdda7167e
#
_entry.id   4dfde13100733373100138fcdda7167e
#
_cell.length_a   1.000
_cell.length_b   1.000
_cell.length_c   1.000
_cell.angle_alpha   90.00
_cell.angle_beta   90.00
_cell.angle_gamma   90.00
#
_symmetry.space_group_name_H-M   'P 1'
#
loop_
_entity.id
_entity.type
_entity.pdbx_description
1 polymer ?
#
loop_
_entity_poly.entity_id
_entity_poly.type
_entity_poly.pdbx_seq_one_letter_code
_entity_poly.pdbx_strand_id
1 'polypeptide(L)'
;MTSEIGPAITILAADTKLVEPVAAGWQLILAAAAGIALIVVLITVAKLHPFLALIFGALTVGIVAGQNPGDVLDSFGKGFGDTAASVGILIALGAMFAKLLADSGGADEIVDTIIGRASPRALPWAMALVGAIIGLPMFFEIGLVLLMPVIYLVAKRSQLSLITVGIPALAGLSAMHGLVPPHPGPLTAIGLLHADLGVTLALGVAVAIPTVIVAGPLFGRLAGRWVVLDVPDRFEADDFARNGVGSVTTAAAGAEGDGTTTQTATRVERQRPSFGITLFSVLLPVGLMMGKALADIFI
;
A
#
# COMPACT_ATOMS: atom_id res chain seq x y z
N MET A 1 -43.26 25.51 5.37
CA MET A 1 -42.22 25.02 6.30
C MET A 1 -41.20 24.28 5.47
N THR A 2 -40.24 25.02 4.91
CA THR A 2 -39.10 24.48 4.14
C THR A 2 -37.97 24.29 5.16
N SER A 3 -37.65 23.04 5.48
CA SER A 3 -36.55 22.67 6.37
C SER A 3 -35.23 23.08 5.71
N GLU A 4 -34.49 23.97 6.34
CA GLU A 4 -33.09 24.27 6.02
C GLU A 4 -32.26 23.00 6.14
N ILE A 5 -31.85 22.45 5.03
CA ILE A 5 -30.81 21.44 4.96
C ILE A 5 -29.51 22.18 5.24
N GLY A 6 -28.92 21.92 6.41
CA GLY A 6 -27.81 22.67 6.96
C GLY A 6 -26.53 22.66 6.11
N PRO A 7 -25.57 23.55 6.41
CA PRO A 7 -24.38 23.85 5.60
C PRO A 7 -23.41 22.67 5.40
N ALA A 8 -23.59 21.58 6.13
CA ALA A 8 -22.74 20.38 6.00
C ALA A 8 -22.91 19.62 4.68
N ILE A 9 -24.03 19.78 3.97
CA ILE A 9 -24.25 19.13 2.66
C ILE A 9 -23.73 20.00 1.52
N THR A 10 -23.59 21.29 1.72
CA THR A 10 -23.08 22.22 0.70
C THR A 10 -21.57 22.07 0.46
N ILE A 11 -20.83 21.53 1.43
CA ILE A 11 -19.37 21.28 1.32
C ILE A 11 -19.08 20.08 0.40
N LEU A 12 -20.05 19.18 0.20
CA LEU A 12 -19.91 18.01 -0.72
C LEU A 12 -20.22 18.33 -2.17
N ALA A 13 -20.77 19.51 -2.47
CA ALA A 13 -20.99 20.01 -3.81
C ALA A 13 -19.90 21.04 -4.16
N ALA A 14 -18.63 20.62 -4.17
CA ALA A 14 -17.62 21.38 -4.90
C ALA A 14 -18.10 21.49 -6.35
N ASP A 15 -18.04 22.69 -6.93
CA ASP A 15 -18.35 22.99 -8.33
C ASP A 15 -17.53 22.11 -9.27
N THR A 16 -17.87 20.84 -9.37
CA THR A 16 -17.43 19.99 -10.45
C THR A 16 -18.11 20.50 -11.70
N LYS A 17 -17.42 21.30 -12.49
CA LYS A 17 -17.80 21.48 -13.90
C LYS A 17 -17.92 20.08 -14.48
N LEU A 18 -19.14 19.57 -14.54
CA LEU A 18 -19.44 18.32 -15.22
C LEU A 18 -18.97 18.49 -16.66
N VAL A 19 -17.90 17.82 -17.02
CA VAL A 19 -17.44 17.78 -18.41
C VAL A 19 -18.56 17.15 -19.22
N GLU A 20 -19.01 17.84 -20.27
CA GLU A 20 -20.06 17.29 -21.14
C GLU A 20 -19.63 15.91 -21.65
N PRO A 21 -20.47 14.88 -21.50
CA PRO A 21 -20.09 13.54 -21.90
C PRO A 21 -19.93 13.48 -23.44
N VAL A 22 -18.81 12.95 -23.90
CA VAL A 22 -18.46 12.80 -25.34
C VAL A 22 -19.40 11.88 -26.09
N ALA A 23 -20.17 11.03 -25.38
CA ALA A 23 -21.08 10.05 -25.95
C ALA A 23 -22.23 9.73 -25.00
N ALA A 24 -23.24 9.01 -25.50
CA ALA A 24 -24.35 8.52 -24.69
C ALA A 24 -23.85 7.61 -23.55
N GLY A 25 -24.48 7.68 -22.37
CA GLY A 25 -24.04 6.97 -21.18
C GLY A 25 -23.84 5.46 -21.37
N TRP A 26 -24.71 4.80 -22.14
CA TRP A 26 -24.57 3.38 -22.47
C TRP A 26 -23.32 3.07 -23.30
N GLN A 27 -22.94 3.99 -24.23
CA GLN A 27 -21.72 3.86 -25.04
C GLN A 27 -20.47 4.01 -24.17
N LEU A 28 -20.47 4.92 -23.20
CA LEU A 28 -19.39 5.10 -22.25
C LEU A 28 -19.20 3.85 -21.36
N ILE A 29 -20.30 3.22 -20.94
CA ILE A 29 -20.25 1.96 -20.19
C ILE A 29 -19.66 0.83 -21.05
N LEU A 30 -20.08 0.72 -22.31
CA LEU A 30 -19.51 -0.26 -23.24
C LEU A 30 -18.04 0.02 -23.53
N ALA A 31 -17.64 1.28 -23.69
CA ALA A 31 -16.24 1.65 -23.88
C ALA A 31 -15.37 1.25 -22.67
N ALA A 32 -15.85 1.53 -21.45
CA ALA A 32 -15.16 1.11 -20.25
C ALA A 32 -15.07 -0.42 -20.15
N ALA A 33 -16.16 -1.14 -20.41
CA ALA A 33 -16.18 -2.60 -20.42
C ALA A 33 -15.22 -3.20 -21.45
N ALA A 34 -15.18 -2.63 -22.67
CA ALA A 34 -14.28 -3.05 -23.74
C ALA A 34 -12.79 -2.83 -23.34
N GLY A 35 -12.48 -1.67 -22.77
CA GLY A 35 -11.13 -1.38 -22.28
C GLY A 35 -10.67 -2.35 -21.18
N ILE A 36 -11.53 -2.59 -20.19
CA ILE A 36 -11.25 -3.56 -19.11
C ILE A 36 -11.08 -4.97 -19.67
N ALA A 37 -11.98 -5.42 -20.55
CA ALA A 37 -11.88 -6.74 -21.17
C ALA A 37 -10.58 -6.87 -21.98
N LEU A 38 -10.19 -5.85 -22.73
CA LEU A 38 -8.92 -5.84 -23.47
C LEU A 38 -7.73 -5.95 -22.52
N ILE A 39 -7.69 -5.18 -21.43
CA ILE A 39 -6.62 -5.27 -20.43
C ILE A 39 -6.48 -6.70 -19.91
N VAL A 40 -7.60 -7.30 -19.49
CA VAL A 40 -7.62 -8.68 -18.97
C VAL A 40 -7.10 -9.65 -20.01
N VAL A 41 -7.56 -9.58 -21.26
CA VAL A 41 -7.11 -10.46 -22.36
C VAL A 41 -5.63 -10.27 -22.65
N LEU A 42 -5.15 -9.02 -22.73
CA LEU A 42 -3.73 -8.74 -23.00
C LEU A 42 -2.81 -9.28 -21.89
N ILE A 43 -3.23 -9.19 -20.62
CA ILE A 43 -2.42 -9.70 -19.50
C ILE A 43 -2.51 -11.23 -19.40
N THR A 44 -3.72 -11.80 -19.50
CA THR A 44 -3.93 -13.23 -19.19
C THR A 44 -3.63 -14.14 -20.38
N VAL A 45 -4.05 -13.75 -21.60
CA VAL A 45 -3.91 -14.56 -22.81
C VAL A 45 -2.66 -14.18 -23.60
N ALA A 46 -2.49 -12.89 -23.91
CA ALA A 46 -1.34 -12.42 -24.66
C ALA A 46 -0.07 -12.29 -23.80
N LYS A 47 -0.19 -12.39 -22.46
CA LYS A 47 0.91 -12.26 -21.49
C LYS A 47 1.77 -11.01 -21.69
N LEU A 48 1.14 -9.94 -22.17
CA LEU A 48 1.77 -8.64 -22.29
C LEU A 48 2.06 -8.05 -20.90
N HIS A 49 3.11 -7.23 -20.86
CA HIS A 49 3.44 -6.51 -19.63
C HIS A 49 2.24 -5.62 -19.21
N PRO A 50 1.81 -5.64 -17.92
CA PRO A 50 0.62 -4.92 -17.44
C PRO A 50 0.59 -3.43 -17.82
N PHE A 51 1.76 -2.76 -17.79
CA PHE A 51 1.87 -1.36 -18.18
C PHE A 51 1.42 -1.11 -19.63
N LEU A 52 1.83 -1.95 -20.58
CA LEU A 52 1.41 -1.85 -21.98
C LEU A 52 -0.08 -2.18 -22.14
N ALA A 53 -0.56 -3.20 -21.43
CA ALA A 53 -1.97 -3.56 -21.46
C ALA A 53 -2.86 -2.42 -20.96
N LEU A 54 -2.45 -1.70 -19.91
CA LEU A 54 -3.16 -0.51 -19.40
C LEU A 54 -3.18 0.63 -20.41
N ILE A 55 -2.05 0.89 -21.11
CA ILE A 55 -2.01 1.91 -22.17
C ILE A 55 -3.01 1.57 -23.28
N PHE A 56 -2.95 0.34 -23.81
CA PHE A 56 -3.85 -0.08 -24.89
C PHE A 56 -5.33 -0.07 -24.44
N GLY A 57 -5.60 -0.48 -23.21
CA GLY A 57 -6.94 -0.41 -22.65
C GLY A 57 -7.46 1.01 -22.53
N ALA A 58 -6.65 1.93 -22.02
CA ALA A 58 -7.03 3.35 -21.90
C ALA A 58 -7.31 3.99 -23.26
N LEU A 59 -6.44 3.76 -24.25
CA LEU A 59 -6.66 4.25 -25.63
C LEU A 59 -7.92 3.66 -26.25
N THR A 60 -8.18 2.36 -25.99
CA THR A 60 -9.40 1.70 -26.50
C THR A 60 -10.67 2.31 -25.93
N VAL A 61 -10.67 2.68 -24.65
CA VAL A 61 -11.82 3.38 -24.04
C VAL A 61 -12.14 4.66 -24.81
N GLY A 62 -11.15 5.50 -25.08
CA GLY A 62 -11.36 6.76 -25.83
C GLY A 62 -11.88 6.52 -27.26
N ILE A 63 -11.30 5.56 -27.98
CA ILE A 63 -11.71 5.24 -29.35
C ILE A 63 -13.13 4.68 -29.39
N VAL A 64 -13.48 3.73 -28.51
CA VAL A 64 -14.83 3.14 -28.44
C VAL A 64 -15.87 4.15 -27.95
N ALA A 65 -15.46 5.11 -27.12
CA ALA A 65 -16.30 6.25 -26.75
C ALA A 65 -16.58 7.21 -27.91
N GLY A 66 -15.89 7.04 -29.06
CA GLY A 66 -16.14 7.85 -30.27
C GLY A 66 -15.26 9.10 -30.36
N GLN A 67 -14.22 9.22 -29.58
CA GLN A 67 -13.24 10.32 -29.71
C GLN A 67 -12.32 10.13 -30.90
N ASN A 68 -11.83 11.23 -31.47
CA ASN A 68 -10.81 11.19 -32.50
C ASN A 68 -9.49 10.64 -31.93
N PRO A 69 -8.72 9.83 -32.68
CA PRO A 69 -7.47 9.26 -32.19
C PRO A 69 -6.45 10.29 -31.67
N GLY A 70 -6.41 11.50 -32.27
CA GLY A 70 -5.56 12.59 -31.79
C GLY A 70 -5.97 13.06 -30.40
N ASP A 71 -7.27 13.31 -30.19
CA ASP A 71 -7.81 13.74 -28.90
C ASP A 71 -7.66 12.68 -27.83
N VAL A 72 -7.72 11.38 -28.20
CA VAL A 72 -7.47 10.24 -27.28
C VAL A 72 -6.03 10.24 -26.80
N LEU A 73 -5.05 10.45 -27.70
CA LEU A 73 -3.64 10.51 -27.35
C LEU A 73 -3.33 11.71 -26.46
N ASP A 74 -3.88 12.87 -26.78
CA ASP A 74 -3.69 14.08 -25.98
C ASP A 74 -4.32 13.95 -24.60
N SER A 75 -5.53 13.39 -24.51
CA SER A 75 -6.22 13.10 -23.25
C SER A 75 -5.45 12.09 -22.39
N PHE A 76 -4.93 11.02 -23.02
CA PHE A 76 -4.08 10.05 -22.34
C PHE A 76 -2.79 10.69 -21.82
N GLY A 77 -2.09 11.45 -22.67
CA GLY A 77 -0.84 12.14 -22.30
C GLY A 77 -1.04 13.11 -21.15
N LYS A 78 -2.11 13.89 -21.20
CA LYS A 78 -2.46 14.82 -20.13
C LYS A 78 -2.82 14.10 -18.83
N GLY A 79 -3.71 13.10 -18.88
CA GLY A 79 -4.11 12.33 -17.68
C GLY A 79 -2.95 11.58 -17.03
N PHE A 80 -2.08 11.00 -17.85
CA PHE A 80 -0.85 10.36 -17.36
C PHE A 80 0.11 11.38 -16.73
N GLY A 81 0.33 12.52 -17.40
CA GLY A 81 1.20 13.58 -16.90
C GLY A 81 0.70 14.20 -15.59
N ASP A 82 -0.57 14.51 -15.49
CA ASP A 82 -1.19 15.07 -14.29
C ASP A 82 -1.12 14.08 -13.12
N THR A 83 -1.38 12.79 -13.37
CA THR A 83 -1.27 11.73 -12.36
C THR A 83 0.18 11.52 -11.95
N ALA A 84 1.11 11.45 -12.90
CA ALA A 84 2.53 11.30 -12.62
C ALA A 84 3.09 12.49 -11.81
N ALA A 85 2.66 13.70 -12.10
CA ALA A 85 3.09 14.89 -11.37
C ALA A 85 2.51 14.94 -9.95
N SER A 86 1.22 14.64 -9.78
CA SER A 86 0.54 14.75 -8.48
C SER A 86 0.86 13.59 -7.53
N VAL A 87 0.93 12.36 -8.05
CA VAL A 87 1.10 11.14 -7.26
C VAL A 87 2.55 10.65 -7.26
N GLY A 88 3.28 10.82 -8.37
CA GLY A 88 4.63 10.29 -8.55
C GLY A 88 5.64 10.84 -7.53
N ILE A 89 5.58 12.12 -7.21
CA ILE A 89 6.46 12.74 -6.19
C ILE A 89 6.19 12.13 -4.81
N LEU A 90 4.93 11.95 -4.45
CA LEU A 90 4.55 11.37 -3.16
C LEU A 90 4.98 9.89 -3.07
N ILE A 91 4.85 9.15 -4.17
CA ILE A 91 5.34 7.76 -4.26
C ILE A 91 6.86 7.72 -4.08
N ALA A 92 7.60 8.59 -4.76
CA ALA A 92 9.06 8.64 -4.66
C ALA A 92 9.51 8.97 -3.23
N LEU A 93 8.92 10.00 -2.61
CA LEU A 93 9.23 10.38 -1.23
C LEU A 93 8.85 9.28 -0.23
N GLY A 94 7.70 8.64 -0.42
CA GLY A 94 7.26 7.49 0.39
C GLY A 94 8.22 6.31 0.29
N ALA A 95 8.67 5.96 -0.92
CA ALA A 95 9.66 4.90 -1.13
C ALA A 95 11.02 5.22 -0.49
N MET A 96 11.48 6.47 -0.59
CA MET A 96 12.70 6.93 0.08
C MET A 96 12.57 6.83 1.61
N PHE A 97 11.46 7.27 2.17
CA PHE A 97 11.19 7.17 3.60
C PHE A 97 11.14 5.72 4.07
N ALA A 98 10.43 4.86 3.33
CA ALA A 98 10.35 3.43 3.62
C ALA A 98 11.74 2.78 3.64
N LYS A 99 12.59 3.13 2.67
CA LYS A 99 13.98 2.63 2.64
C LYS A 99 14.81 3.15 3.80
N LEU A 100 14.71 4.41 4.15
CA LEU A 100 15.40 4.98 5.32
C LEU A 100 14.96 4.28 6.62
N LEU A 101 13.67 4.02 6.78
CA LEU A 101 13.13 3.31 7.95
C LEU A 101 13.67 1.88 8.05
N ALA A 102 13.75 1.18 6.91
CA ALA A 102 14.34 -0.17 6.84
C ALA A 102 15.85 -0.14 7.11
N ASP A 103 16.61 0.71 6.41
CA ASP A 103 18.07 0.78 6.50
C ASP A 103 18.57 1.28 7.87
N SER A 104 17.77 2.08 8.60
CA SER A 104 18.09 2.53 9.95
C SER A 104 17.85 1.48 11.03
N GLY A 105 17.17 0.37 10.70
CA GLY A 105 16.71 -0.64 11.67
C GLY A 105 15.48 -0.18 12.47
N GLY A 106 14.86 0.94 12.10
CA GLY A 106 13.64 1.44 12.76
C GLY A 106 12.46 0.49 12.60
N ALA A 107 12.31 -0.11 11.43
CA ALA A 107 11.26 -1.10 11.21
C ALA A 107 11.46 -2.33 12.12
N ASP A 108 12.69 -2.82 12.26
CA ASP A 108 13.02 -3.92 13.17
C ASP A 108 12.72 -3.55 14.63
N GLU A 109 13.01 -2.32 15.04
CA GLU A 109 12.73 -1.83 16.41
C GLU A 109 11.22 -1.82 16.72
N ILE A 110 10.38 -1.42 15.75
CA ILE A 110 8.91 -1.50 15.89
C ILE A 110 8.47 -2.94 16.12
N VAL A 111 8.98 -3.84 15.28
CA VAL A 111 8.67 -5.27 15.33
C VAL A 111 9.09 -5.85 16.68
N ASP A 112 10.35 -5.71 17.04
CA ASP A 112 10.93 -6.30 18.26
C ASP A 112 10.23 -5.77 19.52
N THR A 113 9.92 -4.48 19.58
CA THR A 113 9.26 -3.88 20.74
C THR A 113 7.81 -4.35 20.90
N ILE A 114 7.04 -4.41 19.81
CA ILE A 114 5.62 -4.80 19.89
C ILE A 114 5.49 -6.30 20.14
N ILE A 115 6.25 -7.11 19.42
CA ILE A 115 6.18 -8.58 19.52
C ILE A 115 6.78 -9.05 20.83
N GLY A 116 7.90 -8.45 21.26
CA GLY A 116 8.56 -8.81 22.52
C GLY A 116 7.69 -8.60 23.77
N ARG A 117 6.70 -7.73 23.70
CA ARG A 117 5.73 -7.49 24.79
C ARG A 117 4.44 -8.28 24.66
N ALA A 118 4.20 -8.97 23.54
CA ALA A 118 2.95 -9.67 23.27
C ALA A 118 2.94 -11.06 23.92
N SER A 119 1.85 -11.37 24.67
CA SER A 119 1.58 -12.74 25.09
C SER A 119 1.24 -13.63 23.89
N PRO A 120 1.37 -14.97 23.98
CA PRO A 120 1.04 -15.89 22.86
C PRO A 120 -0.38 -15.69 22.30
N ARG A 121 -1.34 -15.36 23.15
CA ARG A 121 -2.73 -15.08 22.73
C ARG A 121 -2.87 -13.72 22.02
N ALA A 122 -2.00 -12.77 22.33
CA ALA A 122 -1.99 -11.44 21.77
C ALA A 122 -1.18 -11.34 20.47
N LEU A 123 -0.33 -12.34 20.15
CA LEU A 123 0.53 -12.32 18.97
C LEU A 123 -0.20 -12.01 17.64
N PRO A 124 -1.38 -12.57 17.31
CA PRO A 124 -2.08 -12.20 16.10
C PRO A 124 -2.48 -10.71 16.07
N TRP A 125 -2.83 -10.13 17.22
CA TRP A 125 -3.14 -8.70 17.36
C TRP A 125 -1.88 -7.84 17.23
N ALA A 126 -0.78 -8.27 17.84
CA ALA A 126 0.51 -7.61 17.71
C ALA A 126 1.01 -7.60 16.27
N MET A 127 0.86 -8.72 15.56
CA MET A 127 1.22 -8.82 14.14
C MET A 127 0.36 -7.94 13.25
N ALA A 128 -0.94 -7.84 13.52
CA ALA A 128 -1.82 -6.91 12.82
C ALA A 128 -1.42 -5.45 13.04
N LEU A 129 -1.08 -5.09 14.27
CA LEU A 129 -0.61 -3.75 14.64
C LEU A 129 0.73 -3.42 13.97
N VAL A 130 1.68 -4.36 14.00
CA VAL A 130 2.99 -4.21 13.32
C VAL A 130 2.77 -4.02 11.82
N GLY A 131 1.95 -4.85 11.18
CA GLY A 131 1.61 -4.72 9.77
C GLY A 131 0.97 -3.37 9.44
N ALA A 132 0.07 -2.89 10.29
CA ALA A 132 -0.56 -1.58 10.11
C ALA A 132 0.44 -0.42 10.27
N ILE A 133 1.28 -0.42 11.30
CA ILE A 133 2.26 0.65 11.54
C ILE A 133 3.32 0.69 10.43
N ILE A 134 3.86 -0.47 10.05
CA ILE A 134 4.84 -0.56 8.95
C ILE A 134 4.18 -0.23 7.61
N GLY A 135 2.92 -0.63 7.42
CA GLY A 135 2.14 -0.34 6.23
C GLY A 135 1.80 1.13 6.02
N LEU A 136 1.84 1.98 7.05
CA LEU A 136 1.56 3.41 6.89
C LEU A 136 2.56 4.12 5.95
N PRO A 137 3.88 3.98 6.13
CA PRO A 137 4.85 4.64 5.27
C PRO A 137 5.34 3.77 4.11
N MET A 138 5.13 2.46 4.15
CA MET A 138 5.74 1.51 3.21
C MET A 138 4.74 0.96 2.22
N PHE A 139 5.19 0.78 0.97
CA PHE A 139 4.45 0.00 -0.02
C PHE A 139 4.29 -1.45 0.45
N PHE A 140 3.16 -2.06 0.06
CA PHE A 140 2.82 -3.42 0.45
C PHE A 140 3.95 -4.41 0.17
N GLU A 141 4.58 -4.33 -1.00
CA GLU A 141 5.63 -5.25 -1.45
C GLU A 141 6.87 -5.17 -0.55
N ILE A 142 7.29 -3.96 -0.21
CA ILE A 142 8.47 -3.74 0.66
C ILE A 142 8.15 -4.19 2.09
N GLY A 143 6.97 -3.82 2.59
CA GLY A 143 6.50 -4.25 3.91
C GLY A 143 6.34 -5.76 4.02
N LEU A 144 5.87 -6.43 2.96
CA LEU A 144 5.76 -7.88 2.88
C LEU A 144 7.13 -8.54 3.00
N VAL A 145 8.10 -8.10 2.19
CA VAL A 145 9.48 -8.64 2.22
C VAL A 145 10.10 -8.48 3.61
N LEU A 146 9.89 -7.32 4.24
CA LEU A 146 10.39 -7.05 5.60
C LEU A 146 9.73 -7.93 6.65
N LEU A 147 8.40 -8.13 6.56
CA LEU A 147 7.64 -8.86 7.57
C LEU A 147 7.71 -10.38 7.40
N MET A 148 8.04 -10.91 6.24
CA MET A 148 8.09 -12.36 6.02
C MET A 148 9.03 -13.09 6.99
N PRO A 149 10.29 -12.68 7.19
CA PRO A 149 11.17 -13.28 8.18
C PRO A 149 10.61 -13.24 9.60
N VAL A 150 9.96 -12.12 9.95
CA VAL A 150 9.33 -11.93 11.27
C VAL A 150 8.14 -12.87 11.45
N ILE A 151 7.29 -12.99 10.44
CA ILE A 151 6.14 -13.92 10.44
C ILE A 151 6.62 -15.35 10.69
N TYR A 152 7.66 -15.79 9.98
CA TYR A 152 8.26 -17.12 10.17
C TYR A 152 8.84 -17.29 11.58
N LEU A 153 9.62 -16.31 12.05
CA LEU A 153 10.26 -16.37 13.38
C LEU A 153 9.21 -16.42 14.49
N VAL A 154 8.17 -15.59 14.41
CA VAL A 154 7.09 -15.54 15.39
C VAL A 154 6.29 -16.83 15.37
N ALA A 155 5.93 -17.36 14.20
CA ALA A 155 5.24 -18.64 14.07
C ALA A 155 6.06 -19.78 14.68
N LYS A 156 7.37 -19.86 14.37
CA LYS A 156 8.27 -20.89 14.89
C LYS A 156 8.42 -20.81 16.41
N ARG A 157 8.60 -19.60 16.97
CA ARG A 157 8.79 -19.42 18.43
C ARG A 157 7.51 -19.64 19.23
N SER A 158 6.36 -19.25 18.68
CA SER A 158 5.06 -19.33 19.36
C SER A 158 4.34 -20.66 19.15
N GLN A 159 4.83 -21.52 18.25
CA GLN A 159 4.18 -22.76 17.83
C GLN A 159 2.76 -22.52 17.28
N LEU A 160 2.50 -21.35 16.75
CA LEU A 160 1.26 -21.02 16.05
C LEU A 160 1.40 -21.31 14.56
N SER A 161 0.29 -21.69 13.93
CA SER A 161 0.25 -21.82 12.46
C SER A 161 0.70 -20.52 11.79
N LEU A 162 1.47 -20.65 10.71
CA LEU A 162 1.92 -19.54 9.85
C LEU A 162 0.73 -18.68 9.39
N ILE A 163 -0.41 -19.30 9.15
CA ILE A 163 -1.68 -18.63 8.79
C ILE A 163 -2.17 -17.73 9.92
N THR A 164 -2.12 -18.21 11.17
CA THR A 164 -2.60 -17.45 12.34
C THR A 164 -1.77 -16.21 12.61
N VAL A 165 -0.50 -16.22 12.23
CA VAL A 165 0.45 -15.10 12.44
C VAL A 165 0.53 -14.22 11.18
N GLY A 166 0.57 -14.82 10.00
CA GLY A 166 0.77 -14.15 8.73
C GLY A 166 -0.44 -13.35 8.27
N ILE A 167 -1.65 -13.93 8.32
CA ILE A 167 -2.86 -13.22 7.89
C ILE A 167 -3.04 -11.88 8.63
N PRO A 168 -2.90 -11.81 9.96
CA PRO A 168 -3.00 -10.52 10.65
C PRO A 168 -1.97 -9.48 10.20
N ALA A 169 -0.72 -9.88 10.00
CA ALA A 169 0.33 -8.98 9.52
C ALA A 169 0.01 -8.44 8.12
N LEU A 170 -0.41 -9.33 7.22
CA LEU A 170 -0.78 -8.98 5.85
C LEU A 170 -2.05 -8.12 5.79
N ALA A 171 -3.04 -8.40 6.64
CA ALA A 171 -4.26 -7.59 6.72
C ALA A 171 -3.97 -6.17 7.19
N GLY A 172 -3.09 -6.00 8.18
CA GLY A 172 -2.64 -4.69 8.63
C GLY A 172 -1.95 -3.90 7.51
N LEU A 173 -0.97 -4.53 6.86
CA LEU A 173 -0.22 -3.95 5.76
C LEU A 173 -1.13 -3.59 4.58
N SER A 174 -2.02 -4.51 4.17
CA SER A 174 -2.92 -4.33 3.03
C SER A 174 -3.98 -3.26 3.27
N ALA A 175 -4.56 -3.21 4.48
CA ALA A 175 -5.56 -2.21 4.82
C ALA A 175 -4.97 -0.79 4.80
N MET A 176 -3.76 -0.59 5.32
CA MET A 176 -3.08 0.69 5.24
C MET A 176 -2.78 1.09 3.80
N HIS A 177 -2.27 0.15 3.00
CA HIS A 177 -1.95 0.39 1.59
C HIS A 177 -3.18 0.72 0.74
N GLY A 178 -4.30 0.06 0.98
CA GLY A 178 -5.52 0.22 0.18
C GLY A 178 -6.44 1.36 0.61
N LEU A 179 -6.43 1.74 1.89
CA LEU A 179 -7.42 2.67 2.46
C LEU A 179 -6.83 4.00 2.92
N VAL A 180 -5.54 4.06 3.21
CA VAL A 180 -4.94 5.21 3.90
C VAL A 180 -3.95 5.95 3.01
N PRO A 181 -4.14 7.25 2.72
CA PRO A 181 -3.10 8.08 2.10
C PRO A 181 -1.83 8.10 2.99
N PRO A 182 -0.64 8.25 2.41
CA PRO A 182 -0.31 8.70 1.04
C PRO A 182 -0.10 7.56 0.01
N HIS A 183 -0.72 6.43 0.16
CA HIS A 183 -0.57 5.35 -0.82
C HIS A 183 -1.17 5.69 -2.19
N PRO A 184 -0.63 5.13 -3.30
CA PRO A 184 -1.01 5.54 -4.67
C PRO A 184 -2.50 5.32 -4.97
N GLY A 185 -3.09 4.22 -4.50
CA GLY A 185 -4.50 3.92 -4.72
C GLY A 185 -5.44 4.99 -4.17
N PRO A 186 -5.42 5.24 -2.85
CA PRO A 186 -6.17 6.33 -2.23
C PRO A 186 -5.88 7.70 -2.83
N LEU A 187 -4.61 8.04 -3.11
CA LEU A 187 -4.26 9.33 -3.71
C LEU A 187 -4.84 9.52 -5.11
N THR A 188 -4.79 8.47 -5.94
CA THR A 188 -5.39 8.51 -7.27
C THR A 188 -6.91 8.70 -7.18
N ALA A 189 -7.58 7.98 -6.28
CA ALA A 189 -9.01 8.15 -6.06
C ALA A 189 -9.36 9.57 -5.57
N ILE A 190 -8.59 10.12 -4.63
CA ILE A 190 -8.74 11.51 -4.14
C ILE A 190 -8.60 12.48 -5.30
N GLY A 191 -7.58 12.33 -6.15
CA GLY A 191 -7.34 13.20 -7.30
C GLY A 191 -8.47 13.15 -8.33
N LEU A 192 -8.96 11.95 -8.66
CA LEU A 192 -10.04 11.75 -9.64
C LEU A 192 -11.40 12.25 -9.14
N LEU A 193 -11.67 12.08 -7.84
CA LEU A 193 -12.95 12.47 -7.22
C LEU A 193 -12.91 13.91 -6.68
N HIS A 194 -11.78 14.60 -6.79
CA HIS A 194 -11.55 15.91 -6.17
C HIS A 194 -11.92 15.94 -4.69
N ALA A 195 -11.66 14.80 -3.99
CA ALA A 195 -11.97 14.64 -2.59
C ALA A 195 -10.95 15.37 -1.70
N ASP A 196 -11.34 15.74 -0.50
CA ASP A 196 -10.41 16.30 0.49
C ASP A 196 -9.48 15.21 1.03
N LEU A 197 -8.18 15.49 0.99
CA LEU A 197 -7.14 14.54 1.40
C LEU A 197 -7.24 14.19 2.89
N GLY A 198 -7.51 15.18 3.73
CA GLY A 198 -7.54 15.01 5.18
C GLY A 198 -8.79 14.27 5.65
N VAL A 199 -9.95 14.61 5.08
CA VAL A 199 -11.19 13.89 5.35
C VAL A 199 -11.07 12.44 4.90
N THR A 200 -10.50 12.20 3.71
CA THR A 200 -10.28 10.85 3.20
C THR A 200 -9.29 10.07 4.07
N LEU A 201 -8.23 10.72 4.57
CA LEU A 201 -7.30 10.12 5.53
C LEU A 201 -8.02 9.71 6.83
N ALA A 202 -8.81 10.61 7.42
CA ALA A 202 -9.54 10.32 8.65
C ALA A 202 -10.52 9.16 8.49
N LEU A 203 -11.30 9.17 7.41
CA LEU A 203 -12.23 8.09 7.08
C LEU A 203 -11.50 6.79 6.74
N GLY A 204 -10.40 6.87 6.00
CA GLY A 204 -9.55 5.73 5.67
C GLY A 204 -9.02 5.03 6.92
N VAL A 205 -8.50 5.78 7.88
CA VAL A 205 -8.05 5.24 9.18
C VAL A 205 -9.23 4.66 9.96
N ALA A 206 -10.36 5.36 10.01
CA ALA A 206 -11.55 4.89 10.73
C ALA A 206 -12.08 3.57 10.17
N VAL A 207 -12.05 3.37 8.84
CA VAL A 207 -12.46 2.13 8.17
C VAL A 207 -11.37 1.05 8.27
N ALA A 208 -10.09 1.45 8.24
CA ALA A 208 -8.98 0.50 8.34
C ALA A 208 -8.97 -0.23 9.70
N ILE A 209 -9.32 0.42 10.79
CA ILE A 209 -9.34 -0.20 12.13
C ILE A 209 -10.24 -1.44 12.16
N PRO A 210 -11.57 -1.36 11.90
CA PRO A 210 -12.42 -2.53 11.90
C PRO A 210 -12.03 -3.54 10.80
N THR A 211 -11.55 -3.08 9.65
CA THR A 211 -11.08 -3.96 8.57
C THR A 211 -9.90 -4.82 9.04
N VAL A 212 -8.90 -4.22 9.68
CA VAL A 212 -7.75 -4.96 10.22
C VAL A 212 -8.18 -5.92 11.33
N ILE A 213 -9.09 -5.53 12.21
CA ILE A 213 -9.59 -6.39 13.28
C ILE A 213 -10.28 -7.64 12.70
N VAL A 214 -11.17 -7.45 11.74
CA VAL A 214 -11.97 -8.54 11.16
C VAL A 214 -11.11 -9.41 10.24
N ALA A 215 -10.44 -8.81 9.25
CA ALA A 215 -9.65 -9.53 8.26
C ALA A 215 -8.32 -10.07 8.81
N GLY A 216 -7.78 -9.46 9.87
CA GLY A 216 -6.53 -9.87 10.51
C GLY A 216 -6.74 -10.90 11.63
N PRO A 217 -6.73 -10.47 12.89
CA PRO A 217 -6.70 -11.41 14.03
C PRO A 217 -7.92 -12.34 14.12
N LEU A 218 -9.12 -11.87 13.77
CA LEU A 218 -10.31 -12.69 13.83
C LEU A 218 -10.31 -13.74 12.71
N PHE A 219 -10.15 -13.32 11.46
CA PHE A 219 -10.11 -14.22 10.32
C PHE A 219 -8.85 -15.11 10.34
N GLY A 220 -7.68 -14.58 10.72
CA GLY A 220 -6.45 -15.35 10.83
C GLY A 220 -6.53 -16.50 11.83
N ARG A 221 -7.25 -16.31 12.96
CA ARG A 221 -7.52 -17.39 13.91
C ARG A 221 -8.48 -18.44 13.33
N LEU A 222 -9.49 -18.00 12.59
CA LEU A 222 -10.44 -18.91 11.97
C LEU A 222 -9.76 -19.70 10.84
N ALA A 223 -9.05 -19.04 9.95
CA ALA A 223 -8.33 -19.65 8.84
C ALA A 223 -7.22 -20.60 9.31
N GLY A 224 -6.51 -20.24 10.39
CA GLY A 224 -5.49 -21.09 10.99
C GLY A 224 -6.03 -22.37 11.64
N ARG A 225 -7.36 -22.46 11.90
CA ARG A 225 -8.02 -23.70 12.30
C ARG A 225 -8.36 -24.59 11.10
N TRP A 226 -8.62 -24.00 9.95
CA TRP A 226 -8.95 -24.72 8.73
C TRP A 226 -7.69 -25.20 7.99
N VAL A 227 -6.67 -24.38 8.01
CA VAL A 227 -5.39 -24.65 7.33
C VAL A 227 -4.27 -24.48 8.34
N VAL A 228 -3.76 -25.61 8.84
CA VAL A 228 -2.56 -25.61 9.68
C VAL A 228 -1.36 -25.70 8.76
N LEU A 229 -0.61 -24.62 8.70
CA LEU A 229 0.62 -24.52 7.92
C LEU A 229 1.78 -24.32 8.87
N ASP A 230 2.65 -25.32 8.94
CA ASP A 230 3.86 -25.25 9.76
C ASP A 230 4.96 -24.48 9.03
N VAL A 231 5.89 -23.97 9.79
CA VAL A 231 7.07 -23.28 9.22
C VAL A 231 7.97 -24.36 8.56
N PRO A 232 8.38 -24.14 7.27
CA PRO A 232 9.26 -25.09 6.60
C PRO A 232 10.57 -25.29 7.35
N ASP A 233 11.04 -26.54 7.48
CA ASP A 233 12.28 -26.90 8.23
C ASP A 233 13.53 -26.24 7.64
N ARG A 234 13.51 -25.91 6.35
CA ARG A 234 14.64 -25.25 5.65
C ARG A 234 14.75 -23.75 5.93
N PHE A 235 13.84 -23.21 6.73
CA PHE A 235 13.90 -21.79 7.10
C PHE A 235 14.88 -21.63 8.28
N GLU A 236 16.15 -21.54 7.98
CA GLU A 236 17.14 -21.14 8.94
C GLU A 236 17.08 -19.61 9.10
N ALA A 237 16.63 -19.16 10.26
CA ALA A 237 16.59 -17.74 10.61
C ALA A 237 17.97 -17.06 10.45
N ASP A 238 19.04 -17.86 10.50
CA ASP A 238 20.42 -17.42 10.29
C ASP A 238 20.73 -17.03 8.85
N ASP A 239 20.06 -17.61 7.84
CA ASP A 239 20.26 -17.23 6.44
C ASP A 239 19.64 -15.86 6.14
N PHE A 240 18.50 -15.53 6.75
CA PHE A 240 17.91 -14.21 6.63
C PHE A 240 18.64 -13.16 7.49
N ALA A 241 19.15 -13.53 8.64
CA ALA A 241 19.99 -12.66 9.45
C ALA A 241 21.35 -12.37 8.79
N ARG A 242 21.87 -13.32 8.01
CA ARG A 242 23.12 -13.15 7.24
C ARG A 242 22.94 -12.38 5.95
N ASN A 243 21.81 -12.56 5.26
CA ASN A 243 21.55 -11.97 3.95
C ASN A 243 20.70 -10.70 4.00
N GLY A 244 20.39 -10.14 5.13
CA GLY A 244 19.68 -8.91 5.41
C GLY A 244 18.81 -8.33 4.26
N VAL A 245 17.77 -7.62 4.54
CA VAL A 245 16.88 -6.95 3.58
C VAL A 245 17.62 -6.13 2.49
N GLY A 246 18.93 -5.83 2.71
CA GLY A 246 19.79 -5.15 1.73
C GLY A 246 20.19 -5.95 0.49
N SER A 247 20.14 -7.29 0.52
CA SER A 247 20.57 -8.11 -0.64
C SER A 247 19.47 -8.38 -1.67
N VAL A 248 18.20 -8.24 -1.30
CA VAL A 248 17.06 -8.49 -2.21
C VAL A 248 16.84 -7.34 -3.19
N THR A 249 17.28 -6.12 -2.84
CA THR A 249 17.12 -4.94 -3.71
C THR A 249 18.11 -4.93 -4.89
N THR A 250 19.20 -5.70 -4.84
CA THR A 250 20.20 -5.77 -5.93
C THR A 250 19.87 -6.83 -6.99
N ALA A 251 19.01 -7.79 -6.67
CA ALA A 251 18.64 -8.85 -7.63
C ALA A 251 17.62 -8.41 -8.70
N ALA A 252 16.93 -7.28 -8.50
CA ALA A 252 15.95 -6.75 -9.45
C ALA A 252 16.54 -5.74 -10.47
N ALA A 253 17.81 -5.37 -10.33
CA ALA A 253 18.43 -4.32 -11.16
C ALA A 253 19.78 -4.71 -11.75
N GLY A 254 20.01 -5.97 -12.14
CA GLY A 254 21.29 -6.30 -12.77
C GLY A 254 21.46 -7.77 -13.09
N ALA A 255 20.98 -8.18 -14.22
CA ALA A 255 21.55 -9.30 -14.93
C ALA A 255 22.74 -8.77 -15.74
N GLU A 256 23.92 -9.37 -15.50
CA GLU A 256 25.20 -9.32 -16.19
C GLU A 256 26.34 -8.67 -15.42
N GLY A 257 27.31 -9.52 -15.03
CA GLY A 257 28.62 -9.12 -14.52
C GLY A 257 29.24 -10.16 -13.60
N ASP A 258 29.90 -11.15 -14.21
CA ASP A 258 30.82 -12.10 -13.59
C ASP A 258 31.89 -11.36 -12.74
N GLY A 259 32.06 -11.75 -11.48
CA GLY A 259 33.11 -11.18 -10.64
C GLY A 259 33.00 -11.62 -9.18
N THR A 260 33.50 -12.83 -8.89
CA THR A 260 33.73 -13.36 -7.55
C THR A 260 34.56 -12.38 -6.71
N THR A 261 33.94 -11.62 -5.83
CA THR A 261 34.64 -10.98 -4.70
C THR A 261 33.77 -11.13 -3.48
N THR A 262 34.13 -12.12 -2.65
CA THR A 262 33.60 -12.30 -1.31
C THR A 262 34.09 -11.13 -0.44
N GLN A 263 33.41 -10.01 -0.49
CA GLN A 263 33.58 -8.94 0.49
C GLN A 263 32.81 -9.34 1.74
N THR A 264 33.52 -9.78 2.74
CA THR A 264 33.07 -9.85 4.13
C THR A 264 32.74 -8.42 4.57
N ALA A 265 31.53 -7.97 4.31
CA ALA A 265 31.04 -6.69 4.81
C ALA A 265 31.03 -6.77 6.34
N THR A 266 31.99 -6.16 6.97
CA THR A 266 32.00 -5.89 8.41
C THR A 266 30.70 -5.13 8.72
N ARG A 267 29.76 -5.81 9.37
CA ARG A 267 28.49 -5.24 9.82
C ARG A 267 28.85 -4.19 10.87
N VAL A 268 28.90 -2.92 10.44
CA VAL A 268 28.92 -1.81 11.38
C VAL A 268 27.61 -1.91 12.16
N GLU A 269 27.65 -2.25 13.43
CA GLU A 269 26.51 -2.19 14.35
C GLU A 269 26.04 -0.73 14.40
N ARG A 270 25.15 -0.37 13.50
CA ARG A 270 24.47 0.94 13.56
C ARG A 270 23.55 0.91 14.76
N GLN A 271 23.70 1.86 15.66
CA GLN A 271 22.76 2.06 16.74
C GLN A 271 21.36 2.25 16.16
N ARG A 272 20.44 1.33 16.48
CA ARG A 272 19.04 1.43 16.06
C ARG A 272 18.40 2.65 16.74
N PRO A 273 17.55 3.39 16.06
CA PRO A 273 16.78 4.47 16.67
C PRO A 273 15.84 3.89 17.72
N SER A 274 15.53 4.65 18.78
CA SER A 274 14.60 4.19 19.81
C SER A 274 13.18 4.04 19.24
N PHE A 275 12.40 3.12 19.82
CA PHE A 275 11.00 2.89 19.44
C PHE A 275 10.17 4.17 19.35
N GLY A 276 10.31 5.06 20.35
CA GLY A 276 9.55 6.33 20.36
C GLY A 276 9.89 7.26 19.20
N ILE A 277 11.17 7.40 18.87
CA ILE A 277 11.64 8.22 17.74
C ILE A 277 11.15 7.60 16.42
N THR A 278 11.26 6.29 16.29
CA THR A 278 10.82 5.58 15.10
C THR A 278 9.32 5.70 14.88
N LEU A 279 8.53 5.45 15.93
CA LEU A 279 7.08 5.57 15.87
C LEU A 279 6.64 7.01 15.56
N PHE A 280 7.28 8.00 16.20
CA PHE A 280 7.03 9.40 15.90
C PHE A 280 7.33 9.72 14.43
N SER A 281 8.46 9.27 13.88
CA SER A 281 8.83 9.49 12.48
C SER A 281 7.82 8.87 11.51
N VAL A 282 7.31 7.67 11.82
CA VAL A 282 6.28 6.98 11.00
C VAL A 282 4.94 7.71 11.04
N LEU A 283 4.53 8.18 12.21
CA LEU A 283 3.24 8.84 12.41
C LEU A 283 3.25 10.32 12.04
N LEU A 284 4.42 10.96 11.95
CA LEU A 284 4.56 12.39 11.68
C LEU A 284 3.88 12.83 10.36
N PRO A 285 4.10 12.18 9.21
CA PRO A 285 3.43 12.56 7.96
C PRO A 285 1.90 12.47 8.08
N VAL A 286 1.39 11.40 8.69
CA VAL A 286 -0.05 11.17 8.91
C VAL A 286 -0.60 12.24 9.85
N GLY A 287 0.11 12.55 10.92
CA GLY A 287 -0.25 13.59 11.89
C GLY A 287 -0.30 14.99 11.28
N LEU A 288 0.67 15.32 10.41
CA LEU A 288 0.69 16.60 9.70
C LEU A 288 -0.45 16.71 8.69
N MET A 289 -0.76 15.64 7.95
CA MET A 289 -1.88 15.62 7.01
C MET A 289 -3.22 15.77 7.75
N MET A 290 -3.40 15.07 8.87
CA MET A 290 -4.58 15.18 9.73
C MET A 290 -4.69 16.58 10.35
N GLY A 291 -3.57 17.13 10.80
CA GLY A 291 -3.51 18.49 11.36
C GLY A 291 -3.90 19.55 10.35
N LYS A 292 -3.43 19.41 9.09
CA LYS A 292 -3.87 20.29 8.00
C LYS A 292 -5.38 20.21 7.76
N ALA A 293 -5.92 18.98 7.68
CA ALA A 293 -7.35 18.79 7.48
C ALA A 293 -8.21 19.40 8.59
N LEU A 294 -7.78 19.25 9.84
CA LEU A 294 -8.45 19.89 10.97
C LEU A 294 -8.36 21.41 10.89
N ALA A 295 -7.21 21.95 10.51
CA ALA A 295 -7.06 23.39 10.32
C ALA A 295 -8.00 23.93 9.23
N ASP A 296 -8.09 23.23 8.08
CA ASP A 296 -8.97 23.62 6.97
C ASP A 296 -10.49 23.57 7.34
N ILE A 297 -10.87 22.79 8.37
CA ILE A 297 -12.25 22.75 8.87
C ILE A 297 -12.56 23.90 9.84
N PHE A 298 -11.57 24.37 10.60
CA PHE A 298 -11.78 25.37 11.66
C PHE A 298 -11.36 26.79 11.27
N ILE A 299 -10.66 26.96 10.15
CA ILE A 299 -10.23 28.25 9.62
C ILE A 299 -10.89 28.53 8.28
#